data_c515803e399ee84cfe0250351bf7b5bb
#
_entry.id   c515803e399ee84cfe0250351bf7b5bb
#
_cell.length_a   1.000
_cell.length_b   1.000
_cell.length_c   1.000
_cell.angle_alpha   90.00
_cell.angle_beta   90.00
_cell.angle_gamma   90.00
#
_symmetry.space_group_name_H-M   'P 1'
#
loop_
_entity.id
_entity.type
_entity.pdbx_description
1 polymer ?
#
loop_
_entity_poly.entity_id
_entity_poly.type
_entity_poly.pdbx_seq_one_letter_code
_entity_poly.pdbx_strand_id
1 'polypeptide(L)'
;MNRRNFLEKSSSLSLATLTTLALPNLAFGKDTLTIWGAPALISLSLAVATQRGEARKQKDLRLKIWNTPDQLRVGFASGDFVLSAAPSNVGINLAHQGLDIKVFNILTNGLNYIFTRDERIKTLHDLEGKHIIMPFKNDMPDIVFAALCKKIGVNKDKIKITYAANPPQAAQLFIAKDEFDAVLSQEPLASALTLMAKKNGISVYRQISMQDEWQKVFGMSVPQAGLIVNGAYYEANKPFFESFRKDLQNAVKWIKANHDSAAQLGAQYLPAPQAAIKLSISYANMVALKASEVADDLMKFYEIIFEMNPKFLGGKMPDKNFFL
;
A
#
# COMPACT_ATOMS: atom_id res chain seq x y z
N MET A 1 -1.89 71.23 31.11
CA MET A 1 -2.42 70.80 32.41
C MET A 1 -1.90 69.41 32.73
N ASN A 2 -1.25 69.32 33.93
CA ASN A 2 -0.27 68.32 34.29
C ASN A 2 -0.82 66.91 34.59
N ARG A 3 -0.12 65.91 34.03
CA ARG A 3 -0.26 64.43 34.27
C ARG A 3 0.34 63.98 35.63
N ARG A 4 0.21 64.75 36.72
CA ARG A 4 0.98 64.47 37.94
C ARG A 4 0.19 64.63 39.23
N ASN A 5 -1.04 64.09 39.31
CA ASN A 5 -1.75 64.06 40.62
C ASN A 5 -2.85 62.97 40.58
N PHE A 6 -2.43 61.69 40.45
CA PHE A 6 -3.35 60.60 40.72
C PHE A 6 -2.64 59.36 41.32
N LEU A 7 -1.82 59.64 42.30
CA LEU A 7 -1.22 58.63 43.16
C LEU A 7 -1.09 59.20 44.58
N GLU A 8 -2.17 59.17 45.34
CA GLU A 8 -2.16 59.11 46.78
C GLU A 8 -3.61 59.01 47.26
N LYS A 9 -3.86 57.95 48.00
CA LYS A 9 -5.01 57.61 48.86
C LYS A 9 -5.91 56.49 48.29
N SER A 10 -5.59 55.29 48.72
CA SER A 10 -6.52 54.44 49.48
C SER A 10 -5.90 53.11 49.81
N SER A 11 -5.26 52.98 50.95
CA SER A 11 -5.04 51.74 51.66
C SER A 11 -6.36 51.28 52.27
N SER A 12 -6.95 50.21 51.70
CA SER A 12 -7.95 49.43 52.40
C SER A 12 -7.72 47.94 52.05
N LEU A 13 -7.35 47.15 53.06
CA LEU A 13 -7.29 45.74 53.08
C LEU A 13 -8.62 45.16 52.58
N SER A 14 -8.57 44.38 51.51
CA SER A 14 -9.62 43.44 51.16
C SER A 14 -8.98 42.08 50.95
N LEU A 15 -9.31 41.14 51.85
CA LEU A 15 -9.03 39.72 51.68
C LEU A 15 -9.64 39.26 50.33
N ALA A 16 -8.83 39.11 49.35
CA ALA A 16 -9.25 38.48 48.10
C ALA A 16 -9.19 36.94 48.27
N THR A 17 -10.34 36.34 48.42
CA THR A 17 -10.55 34.91 48.22
C THR A 17 -10.01 34.52 46.87
N LEU A 18 -8.96 33.68 46.84
CA LEU A 18 -8.45 33.01 45.67
C LEU A 18 -9.53 32.00 45.19
N THR A 19 -10.44 32.44 44.36
CA THR A 19 -11.21 31.57 43.50
C THR A 19 -10.25 31.02 42.44
N THR A 20 -9.84 29.78 42.59
CA THR A 20 -9.21 29.01 41.52
C THR A 20 -10.19 28.94 40.35
N LEU A 21 -10.06 29.84 39.41
CA LEU A 21 -10.65 29.67 38.10
C LEU A 21 -10.06 28.38 37.52
N ALA A 22 -10.82 27.30 37.60
CA ALA A 22 -10.56 26.12 36.82
C ALA A 22 -10.61 26.55 35.34
N LEU A 23 -9.42 26.71 34.73
CA LEU A 23 -9.30 26.89 33.30
C LEU A 23 -10.04 25.68 32.67
N PRO A 24 -11.00 25.92 31.76
CA PRO A 24 -11.59 24.81 31.03
C PRO A 24 -10.45 24.05 30.39
N ASN A 25 -10.39 22.75 30.62
CA ASN A 25 -9.55 21.85 29.86
C ASN A 25 -9.86 22.12 28.38
N LEU A 26 -9.03 22.92 27.74
CA LEU A 26 -8.95 23.00 26.30
C LEU A 26 -8.57 21.59 25.88
N ALA A 27 -9.58 20.78 25.55
CA ALA A 27 -9.37 19.52 24.87
C ALA A 27 -8.71 19.87 23.54
N PHE A 28 -7.37 19.87 23.52
CA PHE A 28 -6.63 19.95 22.28
C PHE A 28 -7.14 18.82 21.41
N GLY A 29 -7.80 19.14 20.30
CA GLY A 29 -8.25 18.17 19.34
C GLY A 29 -7.04 17.29 18.96
N LYS A 30 -7.26 15.99 18.79
CA LYS A 30 -6.18 15.08 18.36
C LYS A 30 -5.62 15.57 17.06
N ASP A 31 -4.30 15.53 16.92
CA ASP A 31 -3.64 15.80 15.64
C ASP A 31 -4.20 14.87 14.56
N THR A 32 -4.60 15.43 13.43
CA THR A 32 -5.07 14.66 12.29
C THR A 32 -3.89 14.07 11.54
N LEU A 33 -3.91 12.75 11.32
CA LEU A 33 -2.98 12.06 10.46
C LEU A 33 -3.72 11.46 9.26
N THR A 34 -3.40 11.92 8.06
CA THR A 34 -3.85 11.27 6.83
C THR A 34 -2.89 10.13 6.48
N ILE A 35 -3.43 8.91 6.46
CA ILE A 35 -2.74 7.72 5.98
C ILE A 35 -3.16 7.54 4.52
N TRP A 36 -2.18 7.41 3.62
CA TRP A 36 -2.46 7.21 2.21
C TRP A 36 -2.41 5.72 1.85
N GLY A 37 -3.50 5.21 1.33
CA GLY A 37 -3.61 3.83 0.85
C GLY A 37 -3.34 3.73 -0.64
N ALA A 38 -2.97 2.53 -1.09
CA ALA A 38 -2.89 2.16 -2.50
C ALA A 38 -4.28 1.74 -3.04
N PRO A 39 -4.56 1.86 -4.34
CA PRO A 39 -5.76 1.29 -4.95
C PRO A 39 -5.65 -0.25 -5.08
N ALA A 40 -5.32 -0.91 -3.99
CA ALA A 40 -5.07 -2.36 -3.88
C ALA A 40 -5.54 -2.88 -2.51
N LEU A 41 -5.72 -4.19 -2.40
CA LEU A 41 -6.35 -4.81 -1.21
C LEU A 41 -5.57 -4.57 0.10
N ILE A 42 -4.27 -4.25 0.05
CA ILE A 42 -3.51 -3.89 1.26
C ILE A 42 -4.13 -2.72 2.03
N SER A 43 -4.84 -1.81 1.33
CA SER A 43 -5.52 -0.68 1.96
C SER A 43 -6.75 -1.09 2.78
N LEU A 44 -7.25 -2.30 2.62
CA LEU A 44 -8.29 -2.85 3.49
C LEU A 44 -7.78 -3.00 4.93
N SER A 45 -6.51 -3.43 5.13
CA SER A 45 -5.89 -3.48 6.46
C SER A 45 -5.79 -2.09 7.08
N LEU A 46 -5.49 -1.06 6.28
CA LEU A 46 -5.47 0.33 6.73
C LEU A 46 -6.86 0.82 7.12
N ALA A 47 -7.88 0.53 6.30
CA ALA A 47 -9.26 0.92 6.59
C ALA A 47 -9.74 0.32 7.93
N VAL A 48 -9.45 -0.95 8.18
CA VAL A 48 -9.79 -1.60 9.45
C VAL A 48 -8.99 -0.99 10.60
N ALA A 49 -7.67 -0.82 10.47
CA ALA A 49 -6.82 -0.27 11.52
C ALA A 49 -7.22 1.17 11.87
N THR A 50 -7.53 2.02 10.89
CA THR A 50 -7.96 3.41 11.13
C THR A 50 -9.33 3.51 11.81
N GLN A 51 -10.26 2.61 11.50
CA GLN A 51 -11.60 2.68 12.06
C GLN A 51 -11.77 1.91 13.37
N ARG A 52 -11.01 0.85 13.58
CA ARG A 52 -11.19 -0.09 14.70
C ARG A 52 -9.99 -0.19 15.64
N GLY A 53 -8.82 0.30 15.22
CA GLY A 53 -7.58 0.19 15.98
C GLY A 53 -7.51 1.11 17.21
N GLU A 54 -6.57 0.83 18.09
CA GLU A 54 -6.32 1.60 19.32
C GLU A 54 -5.54 2.90 19.04
N ALA A 55 -4.71 2.93 17.99
CA ALA A 55 -3.91 4.10 17.61
C ALA A 55 -4.76 5.35 17.32
N ARG A 56 -6.04 5.16 16.88
CA ARG A 56 -7.01 6.25 16.71
C ARG A 56 -7.33 7.02 18.02
N LYS A 57 -6.99 6.46 19.18
CA LYS A 57 -7.11 7.16 20.47
C LYS A 57 -6.04 8.23 20.63
N GLN A 58 -4.91 8.09 19.93
CA GLN A 58 -3.79 9.02 19.98
C GLN A 58 -3.88 10.11 18.90
N LYS A 59 -4.40 9.79 17.71
CA LYS A 59 -4.53 10.72 16.57
C LYS A 59 -5.90 10.57 15.90
N ASP A 60 -6.39 11.65 15.27
CA ASP A 60 -7.52 11.60 14.34
C ASP A 60 -7.04 11.00 13.01
N LEU A 61 -7.36 9.72 12.77
CA LEU A 61 -6.87 8.99 11.61
C LEU A 61 -7.82 9.11 10.43
N ARG A 62 -7.29 9.51 9.27
CA ARG A 62 -8.02 9.57 8.00
C ARG A 62 -7.34 8.72 6.96
N LEU A 63 -8.09 7.86 6.29
CA LEU A 63 -7.60 7.09 5.15
C LEU A 63 -8.02 7.76 3.84
N LYS A 64 -7.06 8.01 2.96
CA LYS A 64 -7.29 8.40 1.57
C LYS A 64 -6.55 7.43 0.65
N ILE A 65 -7.06 7.23 -0.56
CA ILE A 65 -6.40 6.36 -1.55
C ILE A 65 -5.77 7.26 -2.62
N TRP A 66 -4.49 7.04 -2.90
CA TRP A 66 -3.85 7.70 -4.03
C TRP A 66 -4.27 7.02 -5.35
N ASN A 67 -4.26 7.80 -6.44
CA ASN A 67 -4.78 7.32 -7.73
C ASN A 67 -3.68 6.78 -8.65
N THR A 68 -2.48 7.35 -8.59
CA THR A 68 -1.37 7.01 -9.49
C THR A 68 -0.06 6.91 -8.73
N PRO A 69 0.90 6.10 -9.23
CA PRO A 69 2.25 6.06 -8.66
C PRO A 69 2.95 7.44 -8.64
N ASP A 70 2.66 8.31 -9.59
CA ASP A 70 3.22 9.66 -9.60
C ASP A 70 2.68 10.53 -8.48
N GLN A 71 1.37 10.44 -8.18
CA GLN A 71 0.80 11.11 -7.00
C GLN A 71 1.48 10.67 -5.71
N LEU A 72 1.78 9.38 -5.56
CA LEU A 72 2.51 8.85 -4.41
C LEU A 72 3.91 9.47 -4.30
N ARG A 73 4.68 9.50 -5.40
CA ARG A 73 6.03 10.05 -5.43
C ARG A 73 6.04 11.56 -5.13
N VAL A 74 5.16 12.31 -5.80
CA VAL A 74 5.02 13.76 -5.59
C VAL A 74 4.57 14.06 -4.16
N GLY A 75 3.63 13.30 -3.61
CA GLY A 75 3.13 13.49 -2.24
C GLY A 75 4.23 13.37 -1.18
N PHE A 76 5.17 12.43 -1.32
CA PHE A 76 6.34 12.38 -0.42
C PHE A 76 7.36 13.49 -0.70
N ALA A 77 7.59 13.82 -1.96
CA ALA A 77 8.54 14.88 -2.33
C ALA A 77 8.09 16.27 -1.86
N SER A 78 6.77 16.55 -1.87
CA SER A 78 6.21 17.81 -1.35
C SER A 78 6.04 17.84 0.18
N GLY A 79 6.14 16.68 0.86
CA GLY A 79 5.84 16.55 2.29
C GLY A 79 4.35 16.38 2.63
N ASP A 80 3.46 16.32 1.63
CA ASP A 80 2.02 16.09 1.85
C ASP A 80 1.73 14.67 2.35
N PHE A 81 2.60 13.71 1.99
CA PHE A 81 2.52 12.35 2.47
C PHE A 81 3.62 12.09 3.49
N VAL A 82 3.22 11.70 4.69
CA VAL A 82 4.14 11.27 5.75
C VAL A 82 4.04 9.77 6.03
N LEU A 83 2.93 9.13 5.65
CA LEU A 83 2.68 7.69 5.82
C LEU A 83 1.82 7.20 4.65
N SER A 84 2.31 6.23 3.89
CA SER A 84 1.59 5.70 2.74
C SER A 84 1.84 4.22 2.51
N ALA A 85 0.80 3.52 2.05
CA ALA A 85 0.97 2.24 1.39
C ALA A 85 1.66 2.44 0.04
N ALA A 86 2.67 1.63 -0.24
CA ALA A 86 3.46 1.72 -1.46
C ALA A 86 4.08 0.37 -1.82
N PRO A 87 4.43 0.13 -3.10
CA PRO A 87 5.41 -0.90 -3.44
C PRO A 87 6.71 -0.67 -2.68
N SER A 88 7.32 -1.73 -2.16
CA SER A 88 8.45 -1.63 -1.25
C SER A 88 9.68 -0.94 -1.87
N ASN A 89 9.91 -1.13 -3.17
CA ASN A 89 11.00 -0.48 -3.91
C ASN A 89 10.83 1.04 -4.08
N VAL A 90 9.60 1.55 -4.04
CA VAL A 90 9.34 3.01 -4.18
C VAL A 90 9.93 3.77 -3.01
N GLY A 91 9.77 3.25 -1.77
CA GLY A 91 10.38 3.88 -0.59
C GLY A 91 11.91 3.98 -0.70
N ILE A 92 12.56 2.92 -1.20
CA ILE A 92 14.01 2.90 -1.41
C ILE A 92 14.44 3.93 -2.46
N ASN A 93 13.71 3.96 -3.58
CA ASN A 93 14.00 4.91 -4.66
C ASN A 93 13.91 6.37 -4.15
N LEU A 94 12.86 6.69 -3.40
CA LEU A 94 12.69 8.02 -2.78
C LEU A 94 13.80 8.34 -1.77
N ALA A 95 14.21 7.38 -0.94
CA ALA A 95 15.32 7.56 0.00
C ALA A 95 16.65 7.81 -0.71
N HIS A 96 16.91 7.10 -1.81
CA HIS A 96 18.11 7.32 -2.61
C HIS A 96 18.11 8.64 -3.39
N GLN A 97 16.93 9.26 -3.55
CA GLN A 97 16.79 10.64 -4.04
C GLN A 97 16.96 11.71 -2.95
N GLY A 98 17.29 11.30 -1.71
CA GLY A 98 17.58 12.20 -0.60
C GLY A 98 16.40 12.48 0.33
N LEU A 99 15.26 11.81 0.16
CA LEU A 99 14.14 11.94 1.09
C LEU A 99 14.35 11.04 2.31
N ASP A 100 14.01 11.53 3.50
CA ASP A 100 14.04 10.72 4.72
C ASP A 100 12.83 9.78 4.78
N ILE A 101 12.92 8.67 4.05
CA ILE A 101 11.89 7.65 3.96
C ILE A 101 12.40 6.32 4.52
N LYS A 102 11.54 5.62 5.26
CA LYS A 102 11.78 4.29 5.81
C LYS A 102 10.64 3.34 5.42
N VAL A 103 10.91 2.03 5.36
CA VAL A 103 9.88 0.99 5.27
C VAL A 103 9.46 0.61 6.69
N PHE A 104 8.18 0.83 7.00
CA PHE A 104 7.63 0.59 8.32
C PHE A 104 7.20 -0.87 8.51
N ASN A 105 6.49 -1.44 7.53
CA ASN A 105 6.09 -2.84 7.53
C ASN A 105 5.78 -3.34 6.10
N ILE A 106 5.58 -4.66 5.98
CA ILE A 106 5.05 -5.32 4.79
C ILE A 106 3.60 -5.73 5.05
N LEU A 107 2.71 -5.45 4.10
CA LEU A 107 1.27 -5.72 4.19
C LEU A 107 0.79 -6.84 3.26
N THR A 108 1.61 -7.26 2.30
CA THR A 108 1.31 -8.38 1.41
C THR A 108 2.56 -9.09 0.92
N ASN A 109 2.47 -10.40 0.82
CA ASN A 109 3.43 -11.27 0.15
C ASN A 109 3.00 -11.61 -1.29
N GLY A 110 2.29 -10.69 -1.93
CA GLY A 110 1.84 -10.80 -3.31
C GLY A 110 0.32 -10.85 -3.45
N LEU A 111 -0.17 -10.25 -4.53
CA LEU A 111 -1.59 -10.13 -4.83
C LEU A 111 -1.87 -10.04 -6.34
N ASN A 112 -0.88 -10.44 -7.17
CA ASN A 112 -0.95 -10.36 -8.62
C ASN A 112 -1.23 -11.73 -9.24
N TYR A 113 -2.11 -11.73 -10.24
CA TYR A 113 -2.50 -12.91 -10.99
C TYR A 113 -2.50 -12.62 -12.47
N ILE A 114 -2.16 -13.62 -13.28
CA ILE A 114 -2.42 -13.61 -14.72
C ILE A 114 -3.68 -14.41 -14.99
N PHE A 115 -4.63 -13.75 -15.63
CA PHE A 115 -5.84 -14.34 -16.16
C PHE A 115 -5.68 -14.58 -17.65
N THR A 116 -6.28 -15.66 -18.15
CA THR A 116 -6.22 -16.03 -19.56
C THR A 116 -7.62 -16.32 -20.11
N ARG A 117 -7.79 -16.23 -21.43
CA ARG A 117 -9.01 -16.67 -22.12
C ARG A 117 -8.96 -18.16 -22.47
N ASP A 118 -7.77 -18.72 -22.51
CA ASP A 118 -7.53 -20.13 -22.84
C ASP A 118 -7.06 -20.86 -21.56
N GLU A 119 -7.82 -21.89 -21.16
CA GLU A 119 -7.49 -22.71 -20.00
C GLU A 119 -6.20 -23.53 -20.13
N ARG A 120 -5.68 -23.64 -21.34
CA ARG A 120 -4.41 -24.34 -21.63
C ARG A 120 -3.19 -23.50 -21.27
N ILE A 121 -3.31 -22.17 -21.17
CA ILE A 121 -2.23 -21.28 -20.72
C ILE A 121 -2.15 -21.38 -19.21
N LYS A 122 -1.23 -22.17 -18.67
CA LYS A 122 -1.10 -22.47 -17.23
C LYS A 122 0.22 -22.02 -16.62
N THR A 123 1.22 -21.76 -17.45
CA THR A 123 2.58 -21.39 -17.05
C THR A 123 3.02 -20.10 -17.74
N LEU A 124 4.09 -19.49 -17.23
CA LEU A 124 4.69 -18.33 -17.90
C LEU A 124 5.28 -18.67 -19.27
N HIS A 125 5.72 -19.92 -19.50
CA HIS A 125 6.17 -20.38 -20.82
C HIS A 125 5.05 -20.38 -21.86
N ASP A 126 3.81 -20.70 -21.46
CA ASP A 126 2.66 -20.71 -22.36
C ASP A 126 2.28 -19.31 -22.88
N LEU A 127 2.84 -18.27 -22.30
CA LEU A 127 2.65 -16.88 -22.75
C LEU A 127 3.53 -16.51 -23.96
N GLU A 128 4.55 -17.30 -24.31
CA GLU A 128 5.33 -17.05 -25.54
C GLU A 128 4.42 -17.12 -26.77
N GLY A 129 4.50 -16.12 -27.62
CA GLY A 129 3.62 -15.94 -28.79
C GLY A 129 2.24 -15.38 -28.46
N LYS A 130 1.94 -15.06 -27.20
CA LYS A 130 0.66 -14.52 -26.75
C LYS A 130 0.70 -13.00 -26.55
N HIS A 131 -0.49 -12.39 -26.54
CA HIS A 131 -0.66 -10.97 -26.28
C HIS A 131 -1.24 -10.75 -24.88
N ILE A 132 -0.41 -10.20 -23.98
CA ILE A 132 -0.81 -9.87 -22.62
C ILE A 132 -0.99 -8.37 -22.44
N ILE A 133 -2.04 -7.94 -21.71
CA ILE A 133 -2.18 -6.58 -21.23
C ILE A 133 -1.82 -6.49 -19.75
N MET A 134 -1.03 -5.49 -19.38
CA MET A 134 -0.53 -5.28 -18.02
C MET A 134 -0.70 -3.80 -17.61
N PRO A 135 -0.94 -3.50 -16.33
CA PRO A 135 -0.86 -2.11 -15.83
C PRO A 135 0.60 -1.74 -15.52
N PHE A 136 0.87 -0.44 -15.49
CA PHE A 136 2.07 0.16 -14.87
C PHE A 136 3.41 -0.37 -15.39
N LYS A 137 3.80 0.05 -16.59
CA LYS A 137 5.13 -0.24 -17.16
C LYS A 137 6.24 0.19 -16.18
N ASN A 138 7.23 -0.69 -15.97
CA ASN A 138 8.38 -0.49 -15.08
C ASN A 138 8.03 -0.30 -13.59
N ASP A 139 6.82 -0.63 -13.17
CA ASP A 139 6.44 -0.71 -11.76
C ASP A 139 6.40 -2.16 -11.27
N MET A 140 6.14 -2.36 -9.99
CA MET A 140 6.33 -3.64 -9.30
C MET A 140 5.73 -4.87 -10.01
N PRO A 141 4.49 -4.84 -10.56
CA PRO A 141 3.94 -6.01 -11.25
C PRO A 141 4.76 -6.42 -12.48
N ASP A 142 5.21 -5.44 -13.29
CA ASP A 142 6.04 -5.67 -14.48
C ASP A 142 7.45 -6.15 -14.10
N ILE A 143 8.03 -5.59 -13.04
CA ILE A 143 9.35 -5.98 -12.53
C ILE A 143 9.34 -7.44 -12.08
N VAL A 144 8.34 -7.86 -11.29
CA VAL A 144 8.19 -9.23 -10.82
C VAL A 144 7.98 -10.19 -11.99
N PHE A 145 7.13 -9.83 -12.96
CA PHE A 145 6.92 -10.61 -14.17
C PHE A 145 8.22 -10.79 -14.96
N ALA A 146 8.96 -9.71 -15.19
CA ALA A 146 10.22 -9.75 -15.93
C ALA A 146 11.31 -10.57 -15.22
N ALA A 147 11.40 -10.45 -13.87
CA ALA A 147 12.34 -11.24 -13.08
C ALA A 147 12.05 -12.74 -13.15
N LEU A 148 10.77 -13.12 -13.04
CA LEU A 148 10.34 -14.51 -13.20
C LEU A 148 10.68 -15.04 -14.61
N CYS A 149 10.27 -14.33 -15.66
CA CYS A 149 10.57 -14.73 -17.04
C CYS A 149 12.07 -14.96 -17.25
N LYS A 150 12.92 -14.00 -16.80
CA LYS A 150 14.38 -14.13 -16.91
C LYS A 150 14.91 -15.36 -16.17
N LYS A 151 14.43 -15.61 -14.95
CA LYS A 151 14.95 -16.68 -14.10
C LYS A 151 14.60 -18.08 -14.62
N ILE A 152 13.41 -18.26 -15.19
CA ILE A 152 12.95 -19.56 -15.71
C ILE A 152 13.19 -19.72 -17.21
N GLY A 153 13.82 -18.75 -17.89
CA GLY A 153 14.18 -18.86 -19.30
C GLY A 153 13.03 -18.59 -20.28
N VAL A 154 11.96 -17.91 -19.86
CA VAL A 154 10.89 -17.44 -20.75
C VAL A 154 11.42 -16.27 -21.59
N ASN A 155 11.30 -16.40 -22.91
CA ASN A 155 11.69 -15.34 -23.83
C ASN A 155 10.62 -14.24 -23.86
N LYS A 156 10.81 -13.21 -23.02
CA LYS A 156 9.88 -12.07 -22.92
C LYS A 156 9.68 -11.34 -24.25
N ASP A 157 10.66 -11.34 -25.14
CA ASP A 157 10.55 -10.66 -26.44
C ASP A 157 9.57 -11.36 -27.41
N LYS A 158 9.26 -12.63 -27.14
CA LYS A 158 8.19 -13.35 -27.83
C LYS A 158 6.80 -13.08 -27.27
N ILE A 159 6.67 -12.39 -26.15
CA ILE A 159 5.39 -12.03 -25.54
C ILE A 159 5.05 -10.61 -25.98
N LYS A 160 3.94 -10.45 -26.72
CA LYS A 160 3.43 -9.12 -27.04
C LYS A 160 2.82 -8.50 -25.79
N ILE A 161 3.40 -7.39 -25.28
CA ILE A 161 2.93 -6.72 -24.06
C ILE A 161 2.34 -5.35 -24.41
N THR A 162 1.08 -5.15 -24.04
CA THR A 162 0.43 -3.84 -24.05
C THR A 162 0.33 -3.31 -22.63
N TYR A 163 0.75 -2.08 -22.40
CA TYR A 163 0.64 -1.44 -21.09
C TYR A 163 -0.56 -0.51 -21.03
N ALA A 164 -1.43 -0.73 -20.04
CA ALA A 164 -2.52 0.17 -19.69
C ALA A 164 -2.06 1.20 -18.65
N ALA A 165 -2.71 2.36 -18.64
CA ALA A 165 -2.37 3.44 -17.70
C ALA A 165 -2.67 3.06 -16.22
N ASN A 166 -3.64 2.18 -15.99
CA ASN A 166 -4.04 1.73 -14.66
C ASN A 166 -4.70 0.34 -14.70
N PRO A 167 -4.81 -0.36 -13.54
CA PRO A 167 -5.39 -1.69 -13.49
C PRO A 167 -6.86 -1.78 -13.94
N PRO A 168 -7.77 -0.83 -13.61
CA PRO A 168 -9.12 -0.84 -14.15
C PRO A 168 -9.17 -0.83 -15.67
N GLN A 169 -8.33 0.00 -16.32
CA GLN A 169 -8.25 0.08 -17.78
C GLN A 169 -7.75 -1.25 -18.38
N ALA A 170 -6.74 -1.88 -17.77
CA ALA A 170 -6.27 -3.19 -18.25
C ALA A 170 -7.39 -4.23 -18.22
N ALA A 171 -8.14 -4.32 -17.14
CA ALA A 171 -9.27 -5.23 -17.00
C ALA A 171 -10.39 -4.95 -18.01
N GLN A 172 -10.75 -3.67 -18.20
CA GLN A 172 -11.78 -3.26 -19.16
C GLN A 172 -11.38 -3.60 -20.60
N LEU A 173 -10.15 -3.27 -21.00
CA LEU A 173 -9.64 -3.58 -22.34
C LEU A 173 -9.56 -5.09 -22.58
N PHE A 174 -9.13 -5.85 -21.58
CA PHE A 174 -9.11 -7.31 -21.69
C PHE A 174 -10.51 -7.88 -21.91
N ILE A 175 -11.53 -7.38 -21.21
CA ILE A 175 -12.92 -7.83 -21.41
C ILE A 175 -13.47 -7.41 -22.77
N ALA A 176 -13.20 -6.17 -23.20
CA ALA A 176 -13.80 -5.57 -24.37
C ALA A 176 -13.15 -6.01 -25.70
N LYS A 177 -11.92 -6.49 -25.68
CA LYS A 177 -11.15 -6.77 -26.90
C LYS A 177 -10.60 -8.21 -26.89
N ASP A 178 -10.91 -8.95 -27.92
CA ASP A 178 -10.47 -10.35 -28.07
C ASP A 178 -9.01 -10.49 -28.51
N GLU A 179 -8.33 -9.39 -28.81
CA GLU A 179 -6.91 -9.40 -29.19
C GLU A 179 -5.97 -9.79 -28.03
N PHE A 180 -6.43 -9.72 -26.78
CA PHE A 180 -5.64 -10.06 -25.60
C PHE A 180 -5.90 -11.52 -25.17
N ASP A 181 -4.86 -12.34 -25.19
CA ASP A 181 -4.90 -13.70 -24.66
C ASP A 181 -4.89 -13.73 -23.13
N ALA A 182 -4.21 -12.75 -22.52
CA ALA A 182 -4.01 -12.68 -21.07
C ALA A 182 -4.03 -11.25 -20.51
N VAL A 183 -4.29 -11.15 -19.19
CA VAL A 183 -4.18 -9.90 -18.45
C VAL A 183 -3.52 -10.15 -17.10
N LEU A 184 -2.55 -9.30 -16.73
CA LEU A 184 -2.04 -9.24 -15.36
C LEU A 184 -2.90 -8.29 -14.55
N SER A 185 -3.44 -8.76 -13.45
CA SER A 185 -4.31 -7.98 -12.56
C SER A 185 -3.99 -8.23 -11.10
N GLN A 186 -4.24 -7.24 -10.26
CA GLN A 186 -4.01 -7.29 -8.81
C GLN A 186 -5.32 -7.29 -8.04
N GLU A 187 -5.35 -7.90 -6.84
CA GLU A 187 -6.50 -7.83 -5.97
C GLU A 187 -6.74 -6.40 -5.42
N PRO A 188 -7.99 -5.92 -5.35
CA PRO A 188 -9.26 -6.62 -5.57
C PRO A 188 -9.76 -6.61 -7.03
N LEU A 189 -9.05 -5.98 -7.95
CA LEU A 189 -9.48 -5.85 -9.35
C LEU A 189 -9.42 -7.19 -10.11
N ALA A 190 -8.51 -8.07 -9.74
CA ALA A 190 -8.47 -9.44 -10.23
C ALA A 190 -9.78 -10.20 -9.96
N SER A 191 -10.31 -10.07 -8.75
CA SER A 191 -11.63 -10.63 -8.40
C SER A 191 -12.78 -9.90 -9.08
N ALA A 192 -12.68 -8.56 -9.26
CA ALA A 192 -13.66 -7.80 -10.02
C ALA A 192 -13.70 -8.23 -11.49
N LEU A 193 -12.55 -8.52 -12.10
CA LEU A 193 -12.43 -9.06 -13.45
C LEU A 193 -13.19 -10.39 -13.59
N THR A 194 -13.05 -11.31 -12.64
CA THR A 194 -13.78 -12.58 -12.62
C THR A 194 -15.29 -12.36 -12.63
N LEU A 195 -15.79 -11.43 -11.79
CA LEU A 195 -17.23 -11.13 -11.74
C LEU A 195 -17.72 -10.44 -13.02
N MET A 196 -16.91 -9.55 -13.57
CA MET A 196 -17.20 -8.83 -14.82
C MET A 196 -17.25 -9.82 -16.02
N ALA A 197 -16.30 -10.70 -16.12
CA ALA A 197 -16.26 -11.73 -17.17
C ALA A 197 -17.51 -12.63 -17.10
N LYS A 198 -17.84 -13.13 -15.90
CA LYS A 198 -19.06 -13.93 -15.66
C LYS A 198 -20.33 -13.17 -16.11
N LYS A 199 -20.46 -11.89 -15.76
CA LYS A 199 -21.61 -11.06 -16.13
C LYS A 199 -21.74 -10.90 -17.65
N ASN A 200 -20.62 -10.86 -18.38
CA ASN A 200 -20.59 -10.68 -19.84
C ASN A 200 -20.56 -12.03 -20.60
N GLY A 201 -20.68 -13.17 -19.91
CA GLY A 201 -20.63 -14.50 -20.56
C GLY A 201 -19.26 -14.85 -21.15
N ILE A 202 -18.19 -14.21 -20.67
CA ILE A 202 -16.81 -14.40 -21.13
C ILE A 202 -16.11 -15.41 -20.22
N SER A 203 -15.54 -16.46 -20.81
CA SER A 203 -14.69 -17.39 -20.07
C SER A 203 -13.33 -16.76 -19.79
N VAL A 204 -12.96 -16.67 -18.51
CA VAL A 204 -11.63 -16.27 -18.06
C VAL A 204 -11.17 -17.18 -16.92
N TYR A 205 -9.90 -17.48 -16.93
CA TYR A 205 -9.28 -18.41 -16.01
C TYR A 205 -8.19 -17.69 -15.21
N ARG A 206 -8.24 -17.76 -13.86
CA ARG A 206 -7.17 -17.31 -12.98
C ARG A 206 -6.09 -18.38 -12.97
N GLN A 207 -5.11 -18.30 -13.86
CA GLN A 207 -4.18 -19.41 -14.10
C GLN A 207 -2.87 -19.28 -13.35
N ILE A 208 -2.25 -18.11 -13.34
CA ILE A 208 -0.90 -17.95 -12.83
C ILE A 208 -0.91 -17.01 -11.62
N SER A 209 -0.57 -17.54 -10.47
CA SER A 209 -0.30 -16.78 -9.25
C SER A 209 1.16 -16.32 -9.29
N MET A 210 1.40 -15.02 -9.42
CA MET A 210 2.75 -14.48 -9.52
C MET A 210 3.57 -14.72 -8.24
N GLN A 211 2.91 -14.70 -7.08
CA GLN A 211 3.54 -14.97 -5.80
C GLN A 211 3.90 -16.45 -5.63
N ASP A 212 3.07 -17.38 -6.13
CA ASP A 212 3.36 -18.81 -6.04
C ASP A 212 4.49 -19.19 -7.02
N GLU A 213 4.50 -18.61 -8.22
CA GLU A 213 5.62 -18.75 -9.15
C GLU A 213 6.91 -18.19 -8.56
N TRP A 214 6.84 -17.03 -7.90
CA TRP A 214 8.00 -16.46 -7.22
C TRP A 214 8.53 -17.37 -6.11
N GLN A 215 7.64 -17.91 -5.27
CA GLN A 215 8.02 -18.85 -4.21
C GLN A 215 8.68 -20.12 -4.79
N LYS A 216 8.17 -20.67 -5.89
CA LYS A 216 8.76 -21.84 -6.56
C LYS A 216 10.16 -21.54 -7.10
N VAL A 217 10.34 -20.36 -7.70
CA VAL A 217 11.54 -19.99 -8.45
C VAL A 217 12.66 -19.49 -7.56
N PHE A 218 12.33 -18.70 -6.51
CA PHE A 218 13.31 -18.05 -5.65
C PHE A 218 13.33 -18.61 -4.22
N GLY A 219 12.42 -19.52 -3.85
CA GLY A 219 12.38 -20.15 -2.53
C GLY A 219 11.95 -19.22 -1.39
N MET A 220 11.37 -18.05 -1.71
CA MET A 220 10.99 -17.04 -0.74
C MET A 220 9.68 -16.33 -1.12
N SER A 221 9.01 -15.73 -0.15
CA SER A 221 7.87 -14.85 -0.40
C SER A 221 8.28 -13.60 -1.18
N VAL A 222 7.31 -12.96 -1.85
CA VAL A 222 7.51 -11.68 -2.50
C VAL A 222 7.02 -10.54 -1.57
N PRO A 223 7.90 -9.84 -0.84
CA PRO A 223 7.50 -8.75 0.06
C PRO A 223 7.17 -7.49 -0.75
N GLN A 224 6.08 -7.58 -1.51
CA GLN A 224 5.80 -6.70 -2.64
C GLN A 224 5.44 -5.27 -2.24
N ALA A 225 4.63 -5.11 -1.18
CA ALA A 225 4.13 -3.81 -0.77
C ALA A 225 3.87 -3.74 0.73
N GLY A 226 4.00 -2.55 1.27
CA GLY A 226 3.81 -2.27 2.68
C GLY A 226 3.56 -0.79 2.94
N LEU A 227 3.92 -0.33 4.11
CA LEU A 227 3.89 1.09 4.48
C LEU A 227 5.29 1.68 4.45
N ILE A 228 5.42 2.81 3.80
CA ILE A 228 6.57 3.70 3.88
C ILE A 228 6.20 4.94 4.69
N VAL A 229 7.16 5.47 5.43
CA VAL A 229 6.96 6.57 6.37
C VAL A 229 8.13 7.56 6.30
N ASN A 230 7.84 8.85 6.51
CA ASN A 230 8.89 9.84 6.74
C ASN A 230 9.61 9.51 8.06
N GLY A 231 10.95 9.43 8.03
CA GLY A 231 11.75 8.98 9.17
C GLY A 231 11.67 9.91 10.36
N ALA A 232 11.76 11.23 10.15
CA ALA A 232 11.63 12.22 11.22
C ALA A 232 10.24 12.17 11.86
N TYR A 233 9.18 11.99 11.06
CA TYR A 233 7.81 11.83 11.57
C TYR A 233 7.66 10.56 12.41
N TYR A 234 8.26 9.44 11.95
CA TYR A 234 8.29 8.19 12.72
C TYR A 234 8.98 8.36 14.08
N GLU A 235 10.19 8.96 14.10
CA GLU A 235 10.95 9.19 15.32
C GLU A 235 10.18 10.04 16.34
N ALA A 236 9.50 11.09 15.88
CA ALA A 236 8.68 11.95 16.72
C ALA A 236 7.38 11.30 17.23
N ASN A 237 6.96 10.17 16.67
CA ASN A 237 5.66 9.54 16.96
C ASN A 237 5.77 8.02 17.26
N LYS A 238 6.90 7.53 17.75
CA LYS A 238 7.13 6.09 18.02
C LYS A 238 5.99 5.39 18.78
N PRO A 239 5.42 5.95 19.88
CA PRO A 239 4.34 5.28 20.61
C PRO A 239 3.09 5.07 19.75
N PHE A 240 2.78 6.01 18.85
CA PHE A 240 1.69 5.85 17.87
C PHE A 240 2.00 4.68 16.91
N PHE A 241 3.20 4.64 16.35
CA PHE A 241 3.57 3.60 15.39
C PHE A 241 3.62 2.20 16.00
N GLU A 242 4.03 2.05 17.25
CA GLU A 242 3.97 0.78 17.98
C GLU A 242 2.52 0.29 18.14
N SER A 243 1.61 1.19 18.51
CA SER A 243 0.18 0.89 18.60
C SER A 243 -0.40 0.56 17.22
N PHE A 244 -0.09 1.37 16.21
CA PHE A 244 -0.60 1.18 14.86
C PHE A 244 -0.11 -0.13 14.21
N ARG A 245 1.10 -0.58 14.52
CA ARG A 245 1.61 -1.90 14.08
C ARG A 245 0.76 -3.05 14.62
N LYS A 246 0.39 -3.01 15.91
CA LYS A 246 -0.52 -3.98 16.53
C LYS A 246 -1.91 -3.92 15.89
N ASP A 247 -2.39 -2.72 15.60
CA ASP A 247 -3.67 -2.53 14.92
C ASP A 247 -3.69 -3.14 13.52
N LEU A 248 -2.61 -3.03 12.76
CA LEU A 248 -2.47 -3.67 11.45
C LEU A 248 -2.48 -5.20 11.55
N GLN A 249 -1.78 -5.77 12.54
CA GLN A 249 -1.78 -7.22 12.78
C GLN A 249 -3.19 -7.71 13.15
N ASN A 250 -3.88 -6.99 14.02
CA ASN A 250 -5.26 -7.29 14.41
C ASN A 250 -6.23 -7.09 13.24
N ALA A 251 -6.00 -6.08 12.39
CA ALA A 251 -6.79 -5.85 11.20
C ALA A 251 -6.73 -7.04 10.23
N VAL A 252 -5.53 -7.56 9.96
CA VAL A 252 -5.39 -8.75 9.08
C VAL A 252 -6.12 -9.96 9.66
N LYS A 253 -5.99 -10.22 10.98
CA LYS A 253 -6.72 -11.31 11.65
C LYS A 253 -8.24 -11.11 11.55
N TRP A 254 -8.71 -9.89 11.81
CA TRP A 254 -10.13 -9.56 11.76
C TRP A 254 -10.69 -9.69 10.35
N ILE A 255 -10.00 -9.23 9.32
CA ILE A 255 -10.40 -9.35 7.91
C ILE A 255 -10.58 -10.82 7.52
N LYS A 256 -9.63 -11.67 7.89
CA LYS A 256 -9.69 -13.12 7.60
C LYS A 256 -10.85 -13.83 8.31
N ALA A 257 -11.32 -13.31 9.43
CA ALA A 257 -12.46 -13.85 10.18
C ALA A 257 -13.82 -13.22 9.81
N ASN A 258 -13.85 -12.07 9.13
CA ASN A 258 -15.05 -11.25 8.92
C ASN A 258 -15.17 -10.74 7.48
N HIS A 259 -15.16 -11.63 6.49
CA HIS A 259 -15.09 -11.28 5.07
C HIS A 259 -16.18 -10.29 4.62
N ASP A 260 -17.44 -10.49 5.05
CA ASP A 260 -18.55 -9.62 4.65
C ASP A 260 -18.42 -8.20 5.20
N SER A 261 -18.15 -8.08 6.50
CA SER A 261 -17.95 -6.76 7.13
C SER A 261 -16.71 -6.06 6.63
N ALA A 262 -15.64 -6.81 6.38
CA ALA A 262 -14.40 -6.28 5.81
C ALA A 262 -14.63 -5.77 4.38
N ALA A 263 -15.36 -6.52 3.55
CA ALA A 263 -15.69 -6.11 2.19
C ALA A 263 -16.60 -4.88 2.15
N GLN A 264 -17.59 -4.80 3.06
CA GLN A 264 -18.45 -3.62 3.20
C GLN A 264 -17.64 -2.38 3.56
N LEU A 265 -16.71 -2.50 4.50
CA LEU A 265 -15.81 -1.39 4.85
C LEU A 265 -14.87 -1.04 3.69
N GLY A 266 -14.27 -2.04 3.03
CA GLY A 266 -13.36 -1.83 1.91
C GLY A 266 -14.01 -1.12 0.72
N ALA A 267 -15.29 -1.36 0.46
CA ALA A 267 -16.04 -0.73 -0.63
C ALA A 267 -16.21 0.80 -0.47
N GLN A 268 -15.94 1.34 0.72
CA GLN A 268 -15.93 2.78 0.96
C GLN A 268 -14.63 3.45 0.48
N TYR A 269 -13.57 2.67 0.24
CA TYR A 269 -12.24 3.18 -0.07
C TYR A 269 -11.67 2.64 -1.38
N LEU A 270 -11.88 1.35 -1.66
CA LEU A 270 -11.23 0.67 -2.77
C LEU A 270 -12.06 0.79 -4.06
N PRO A 271 -11.41 0.91 -5.23
CA PRO A 271 -12.11 1.04 -6.52
C PRO A 271 -12.63 -0.33 -7.03
N ALA A 272 -13.35 -1.07 -6.19
CA ALA A 272 -13.93 -2.36 -6.54
C ALA A 272 -15.25 -2.59 -5.80
N PRO A 273 -16.21 -3.32 -6.40
CA PRO A 273 -17.46 -3.66 -5.75
C PRO A 273 -17.23 -4.54 -4.49
N GLN A 274 -18.11 -4.42 -3.50
CA GLN A 274 -18.04 -5.21 -2.27
C GLN A 274 -17.89 -6.71 -2.53
N ALA A 275 -18.62 -7.27 -3.49
CA ALA A 275 -18.52 -8.69 -3.85
C ALA A 275 -17.11 -9.09 -4.33
N ALA A 276 -16.45 -8.21 -5.09
CA ALA A 276 -15.08 -8.43 -5.55
C ALA A 276 -14.09 -8.34 -4.38
N ILE A 277 -14.25 -7.38 -3.48
CA ILE A 277 -13.42 -7.24 -2.28
C ILE A 277 -13.58 -8.48 -1.40
N LYS A 278 -14.80 -8.98 -1.18
CA LYS A 278 -15.06 -10.20 -0.43
C LYS A 278 -14.31 -11.40 -1.04
N LEU A 279 -14.44 -11.58 -2.34
CA LEU A 279 -13.77 -12.67 -3.07
C LEU A 279 -12.24 -12.56 -2.98
N SER A 280 -11.70 -11.35 -3.06
CA SER A 280 -10.26 -11.07 -3.10
C SER A 280 -9.53 -11.38 -1.80
N ILE A 281 -10.21 -11.39 -0.64
CA ILE A 281 -9.59 -11.66 0.66
C ILE A 281 -8.89 -13.02 0.69
N SER A 282 -9.44 -14.03 -0.01
CA SER A 282 -8.86 -15.37 -0.09
C SER A 282 -7.65 -15.47 -1.03
N TYR A 283 -7.40 -14.47 -1.87
CA TYR A 283 -6.34 -14.47 -2.89
C TYR A 283 -5.21 -13.47 -2.63
N ALA A 284 -5.41 -12.52 -1.75
CA ALA A 284 -4.36 -11.54 -1.43
C ALA A 284 -3.59 -12.01 -0.19
N ASN A 285 -2.38 -12.47 -0.33
CA ASN A 285 -1.52 -12.92 0.77
C ASN A 285 -1.25 -11.80 1.78
N MET A 286 -2.35 -11.34 2.44
CA MET A 286 -2.30 -10.24 3.41
C MET A 286 -1.55 -10.65 4.67
N VAL A 287 -0.58 -9.83 5.03
CA VAL A 287 0.26 -9.93 6.23
C VAL A 287 0.36 -8.58 6.93
N ALA A 288 0.95 -8.54 8.09
CA ALA A 288 1.37 -7.31 8.78
C ALA A 288 2.69 -7.59 9.49
N LEU A 289 3.76 -7.66 8.69
CA LEU A 289 5.10 -8.01 9.15
C LEU A 289 5.90 -6.74 9.42
N LYS A 290 6.65 -6.71 10.51
CA LYS A 290 7.59 -5.65 10.78
C LYS A 290 8.72 -5.69 9.74
N ALA A 291 9.06 -4.54 9.15
CA ALA A 291 10.03 -4.52 8.06
C ALA A 291 11.42 -5.01 8.50
N SER A 292 11.84 -4.66 9.72
CA SER A 292 13.13 -5.14 10.27
C SER A 292 13.16 -6.65 10.57
N GLU A 293 12.01 -7.29 10.83
CA GLU A 293 11.92 -8.74 11.03
C GLU A 293 12.04 -9.54 9.73
N VAL A 294 11.72 -8.93 8.60
CA VAL A 294 11.80 -9.51 7.25
C VAL A 294 12.88 -8.85 6.38
N ALA A 295 13.82 -8.16 7.02
CA ALA A 295 14.86 -7.38 6.32
C ALA A 295 15.71 -8.26 5.40
N ASP A 296 16.04 -9.49 5.80
CA ASP A 296 16.84 -10.40 4.98
C ASP A 296 16.10 -10.83 3.70
N ASP A 297 14.79 -11.09 3.81
CA ASP A 297 13.96 -11.42 2.63
C ASP A 297 13.79 -10.20 1.72
N LEU A 298 13.63 -9.00 2.31
CA LEU A 298 13.59 -7.75 1.55
C LEU A 298 14.91 -7.52 0.81
N MET A 299 16.05 -7.72 1.46
CA MET A 299 17.36 -7.57 0.81
C MET A 299 17.54 -8.53 -0.35
N LYS A 300 17.22 -9.82 -0.19
CA LYS A 300 17.26 -10.81 -1.27
C LYS A 300 16.33 -10.43 -2.43
N PHE A 301 15.11 -9.97 -2.11
CA PHE A 301 14.17 -9.49 -3.11
C PHE A 301 14.76 -8.29 -3.89
N TYR A 302 15.38 -7.35 -3.19
CA TYR A 302 16.00 -6.19 -3.84
C TYR A 302 17.24 -6.53 -4.65
N GLU A 303 18.05 -7.51 -4.24
CA GLU A 303 19.15 -8.03 -5.05
C GLU A 303 18.65 -8.51 -6.41
N ILE A 304 17.58 -9.31 -6.42
CA ILE A 304 16.97 -9.82 -7.66
C ILE A 304 16.50 -8.68 -8.58
N ILE A 305 15.79 -7.68 -8.04
CA ILE A 305 15.29 -6.58 -8.88
C ILE A 305 16.40 -5.59 -9.25
N PHE A 306 17.44 -5.45 -8.44
CA PHE A 306 18.62 -4.65 -8.74
C PHE A 306 19.42 -5.22 -9.91
N GLU A 307 19.60 -6.54 -9.94
CA GLU A 307 20.21 -7.25 -11.09
C GLU A 307 19.40 -7.09 -12.39
N MET A 308 18.09 -6.89 -12.28
CA MET A 308 17.24 -6.60 -13.44
C MET A 308 17.49 -5.19 -13.97
N ASN A 309 17.46 -4.20 -13.09
CA ASN A 309 17.77 -2.80 -13.40
C ASN A 309 18.00 -2.02 -12.09
N PRO A 310 19.23 -1.56 -11.83
CA PRO A 310 19.56 -0.77 -10.63
C PRO A 310 18.67 0.46 -10.44
N LYS A 311 18.12 1.05 -11.51
CA LYS A 311 17.24 2.22 -11.44
C LYS A 311 15.94 1.95 -10.69
N PHE A 312 15.49 0.70 -10.58
CA PHE A 312 14.30 0.35 -9.79
C PHE A 312 14.47 0.64 -8.30
N LEU A 313 15.73 0.69 -7.84
CA LEU A 313 16.10 1.03 -6.47
C LEU A 313 16.83 2.38 -6.34
N GLY A 314 16.78 3.22 -7.38
CA GLY A 314 17.49 4.50 -7.37
C GLY A 314 19.01 4.37 -7.55
N GLY A 315 19.50 3.29 -8.17
CA GLY A 315 20.89 3.08 -8.58
C GLY A 315 21.80 2.41 -7.57
N LYS A 316 21.32 2.11 -6.36
CA LYS A 316 22.10 1.40 -5.32
C LYS A 316 21.20 0.53 -4.44
N MET A 317 21.80 -0.44 -3.75
CA MET A 317 21.12 -1.26 -2.76
C MET A 317 20.81 -0.46 -1.49
N PRO A 318 19.68 -0.75 -0.80
CA PRO A 318 19.41 -0.13 0.50
C PRO A 318 20.33 -0.68 1.59
N ASP A 319 20.47 0.10 2.64
CA ASP A 319 21.04 -0.31 3.91
C ASP A 319 19.94 -0.94 4.80
N LYS A 320 20.31 -1.87 5.70
CA LYS A 320 19.35 -2.50 6.63
C LYS A 320 18.68 -1.51 7.59
N ASN A 321 19.31 -0.37 7.89
CA ASN A 321 18.73 0.71 8.69
C ASN A 321 17.52 1.40 8.01
N PHE A 322 17.24 1.02 6.77
CA PHE A 322 16.08 1.47 6.03
C PHE A 322 14.77 0.83 6.54
N PHE A 323 14.86 -0.31 7.23
CA PHE A 323 13.72 -1.11 7.70
C PHE A 323 13.48 -0.90 9.19
N LEU A 324 12.25 -0.47 9.56
CA LEU A 324 11.85 -0.16 10.94
C LEU A 324 11.25 -1.36 11.68
#